data_c57b188b59c6fadfc40fc5601e298c0b
#
_entry.id   c57b188b59c6fadfc40fc5601e298c0b
#
_cell.length_a   1.000
_cell.length_b   1.000
_cell.length_c   1.000
_cell.angle_alpha   90.00
_cell.angle_beta   90.00
_cell.angle_gamma   90.00
#
_symmetry.space_group_name_H-M   'P 1'
#
loop_
_entity.id
_entity.type
_entity.pdbx_description
1 polymer ?
#
loop_
_entity_poly.entity_id
_entity_poly.type
_entity_poly.pdbx_seq_one_letter_code
_entity_poly.pdbx_strand_id
1 'polypeptide(L)'
;IKKGRKIYFYDTGIRNAVIRQFQPLSRRNDVGALWENFLIVERMKFNSWSDQYPNTYFWRTHAQQEIDYIEDTNGMLYAYEFTWNEKRKKKLASSFSQTYSDHIFKVVNRENYYEFITSKLK
;
A
#
# COMPACT_ATOMS: atom_id res chain seq x y z
N ILE A 1 1.87 14.18 -10.57
CA ILE A 1 2.43 12.92 -10.02
C ILE A 1 3.94 12.95 -10.14
N LYS A 2 4.62 12.81 -9.04
CA LYS A 2 6.08 12.71 -9.05
C LYS A 2 6.50 11.32 -9.50
N LYS A 3 7.36 11.25 -10.52
CA LYS A 3 7.92 9.98 -10.98
C LYS A 3 8.93 9.46 -9.97
N GLY A 4 8.83 8.19 -9.62
CA GLY A 4 9.75 7.51 -8.74
C GLY A 4 9.50 6.02 -8.79
N ARG A 5 10.33 5.27 -8.08
CA ARG A 5 10.20 3.82 -8.01
C ARG A 5 10.24 3.39 -6.55
N LYS A 6 9.34 2.47 -6.22
CA LYS A 6 9.40 1.70 -4.97
C LYS A 6 9.68 0.26 -5.32
N ILE A 7 10.56 -0.38 -4.54
CA ILE A 7 10.96 -1.76 -4.75
C ILE A 7 10.37 -2.61 -3.64
N TYR A 8 9.70 -3.69 -4.03
CA TYR A 8 9.10 -4.63 -3.10
C TYR A 8 9.62 -6.03 -3.39
N PHE A 9 9.88 -6.78 -2.34
CA PHE A 9 10.29 -8.16 -2.47
C PHE A 9 9.07 -9.06 -2.46
N TYR A 10 8.99 -9.97 -3.43
CA TYR A 10 7.88 -10.92 -3.55
C TYR A 10 7.77 -11.83 -2.32
N ASP A 11 8.87 -12.06 -1.64
CA ASP A 11 8.95 -12.82 -0.40
C ASP A 11 9.65 -11.97 0.65
N THR A 12 9.00 -11.75 1.79
CA THR A 12 9.55 -10.92 2.86
C THR A 12 10.74 -11.57 3.56
N GLY A 13 10.83 -12.90 3.51
CA GLY A 13 12.01 -13.61 4.02
C GLY A 13 13.26 -13.28 3.19
N ILE A 14 13.12 -13.23 1.87
CA ILE A 14 14.23 -12.83 0.98
C ILE A 14 14.61 -11.37 1.26
N ARG A 15 13.63 -10.50 1.43
CA ARG A 15 13.88 -9.11 1.82
C ARG A 15 14.68 -9.02 3.10
N ASN A 16 14.28 -9.76 4.13
CA ASN A 16 14.98 -9.77 5.41
C ASN A 16 16.42 -10.26 5.28
N ALA A 17 16.66 -11.26 4.43
CA ALA A 17 18.02 -11.75 4.16
C ALA A 17 18.88 -10.70 3.46
N VAL A 18 18.35 -10.00 2.47
CA VAL A 18 19.08 -8.97 1.73
C VAL A 18 19.48 -7.81 2.65
N ILE A 19 18.59 -7.34 3.49
CA ILE A 19 18.89 -6.24 4.44
C ILE A 19 19.50 -6.73 5.75
N ARG A 20 19.70 -8.03 5.90
CA ARG A 20 20.24 -8.68 7.09
C ARG A 20 19.47 -8.36 8.36
N GLN A 21 18.15 -8.35 8.26
CA GLN A 21 17.26 -8.04 9.38
C GLN A 21 16.43 -9.27 9.75
N PHE A 22 16.77 -9.90 10.87
CA PHE A 22 16.09 -11.10 11.37
C PHE A 22 15.53 -10.93 12.77
N GLN A 23 15.52 -9.71 13.29
CA GLN A 23 15.00 -9.44 14.63
C GLN A 23 13.49 -9.68 14.71
N PRO A 24 12.97 -10.05 15.89
CA PRO A 24 11.53 -10.07 16.10
C PRO A 24 10.88 -8.72 15.79
N LEU A 25 9.64 -8.73 15.35
CA LEU A 25 8.92 -7.51 14.97
C LEU A 25 8.94 -6.43 16.05
N SER A 26 8.87 -6.85 17.32
CA SER A 26 8.91 -5.93 18.47
C SER A 26 10.21 -5.15 18.61
N ARG A 27 11.28 -5.62 17.98
CA ARG A 27 12.61 -4.99 18.03
C ARG A 27 13.04 -4.33 16.73
N ARG A 28 12.14 -4.30 15.74
CA ARG A 28 12.46 -3.75 14.41
C ARG A 28 11.97 -2.32 14.32
N ASN A 29 12.75 -1.48 13.64
CA ASN A 29 12.36 -0.11 13.31
C ASN A 29 11.78 0.01 11.90
N ASP A 30 11.79 -1.06 11.11
CA ASP A 30 11.30 -1.06 9.73
C ASP A 30 9.95 -1.79 9.56
N VAL A 31 9.21 -1.97 10.66
CA VAL A 31 7.93 -2.70 10.64
C VAL A 31 6.95 -2.09 9.64
N GLY A 32 6.89 -0.75 9.55
CA GLY A 32 6.02 -0.07 8.58
C GLY A 32 6.35 -0.45 7.14
N ALA A 33 7.63 -0.43 6.78
CA ALA A 33 8.08 -0.79 5.45
C ALA A 33 7.84 -2.28 5.14
N LEU A 34 8.07 -3.15 6.13
CA LEU A 34 7.83 -4.57 5.99
C LEU A 34 6.33 -4.85 5.81
N TRP A 35 5.48 -4.18 6.57
CA TRP A 35 4.02 -4.27 6.46
C TRP A 35 3.54 -3.83 5.08
N GLU A 36 4.02 -2.68 4.60
CA GLU A 36 3.70 -2.19 3.26
C GLU A 36 4.11 -3.20 2.19
N ASN A 37 5.33 -3.74 2.27
CA ASN A 37 5.83 -4.75 1.34
C ASN A 37 4.91 -5.99 1.32
N PHE A 38 4.55 -6.50 2.49
CA PHE A 38 3.65 -7.64 2.61
C PHE A 38 2.30 -7.36 1.94
N LEU A 39 1.67 -6.24 2.27
CA LEU A 39 0.34 -5.90 1.79
C LEU A 39 0.31 -5.74 0.26
N ILE A 40 1.27 -5.01 -0.29
CA ILE A 40 1.30 -4.75 -1.74
C ILE A 40 1.54 -6.03 -2.51
N VAL A 41 2.47 -6.86 -2.06
CA VAL A 41 2.78 -8.11 -2.75
C VAL A 41 1.62 -9.10 -2.64
N GLU A 42 0.99 -9.22 -1.48
CA GLU A 42 -0.18 -10.09 -1.34
C GLU A 42 -1.37 -9.60 -2.16
N ARG A 43 -1.57 -8.28 -2.24
CA ARG A 43 -2.58 -7.71 -3.13
C ARG A 43 -2.28 -8.01 -4.60
N MET A 44 -1.03 -7.90 -5.00
CA MET A 44 -0.59 -8.21 -6.37
C MET A 44 -0.86 -9.68 -6.72
N LYS A 45 -0.55 -10.60 -5.80
CA LYS A 45 -0.85 -12.03 -5.98
C LYS A 45 -2.35 -12.25 -6.11
N PHE A 46 -3.14 -11.63 -5.25
CA PHE A 46 -4.59 -11.74 -5.30
C PHE A 46 -5.14 -11.23 -6.63
N ASN A 47 -4.68 -10.06 -7.08
CA ASN A 47 -5.09 -9.51 -8.37
C ASN A 47 -4.78 -10.46 -9.52
N SER A 48 -3.60 -11.05 -9.53
CA SER A 48 -3.19 -12.01 -10.54
C SER A 48 -4.09 -13.26 -10.54
N TRP A 49 -4.33 -13.83 -9.38
CA TRP A 49 -5.18 -15.02 -9.27
C TRP A 49 -6.65 -14.75 -9.60
N SER A 50 -7.10 -13.53 -9.36
CA SER A 50 -8.47 -13.11 -9.65
C SER A 50 -8.65 -12.56 -11.06
N ASP A 51 -7.59 -12.62 -11.87
CA ASP A 51 -7.57 -12.11 -13.24
C ASP A 51 -7.93 -10.63 -13.31
N GLN A 52 -7.40 -9.86 -12.37
CA GLN A 52 -7.54 -8.41 -12.29
C GLN A 52 -6.19 -7.76 -12.56
N TYR A 53 -6.18 -6.77 -13.42
CA TYR A 53 -4.94 -6.10 -13.83
C TYR A 53 -5.11 -4.58 -13.77
N PRO A 54 -5.33 -4.01 -12.57
CA PRO A 54 -5.40 -2.55 -12.45
C PRO A 54 -4.04 -1.92 -12.69
N ASN A 55 -4.03 -0.68 -13.15
CA ASN A 55 -2.80 0.09 -13.11
C ASN A 55 -2.52 0.50 -11.67
N THR A 56 -1.27 0.41 -11.25
CA THR A 56 -0.89 0.66 -9.87
C THR A 56 0.12 1.79 -9.76
N TYR A 57 -0.06 2.63 -8.74
CA TYR A 57 0.76 3.81 -8.53
C TYR A 57 0.99 4.02 -7.05
N PHE A 58 2.02 4.78 -6.71
CA PHE A 58 2.06 5.54 -5.47
C PHE A 58 2.06 7.03 -5.82
N TRP A 59 1.65 7.86 -4.86
CA TRP A 59 1.50 9.30 -5.10
C TRP A 59 2.27 10.08 -4.04
N ARG A 60 3.00 11.09 -4.49
CA ARG A 60 3.80 11.95 -3.61
C ARG A 60 3.84 13.35 -4.18
N THR A 61 3.78 14.35 -3.31
CA THR A 61 3.96 15.77 -3.67
C THR A 61 5.30 16.29 -3.18
N HIS A 62 5.68 17.48 -3.68
CA HIS A 62 6.85 18.20 -3.18
C HIS A 62 6.69 18.60 -1.70
N ALA A 63 5.46 18.76 -1.22
CA ALA A 63 5.16 19.04 0.17
C ALA A 63 5.21 17.77 1.06
N GLN A 64 5.75 16.67 0.56
CA GLN A 64 5.90 15.39 1.25
C GLN A 64 4.58 14.75 1.67
N GLN A 65 3.48 15.08 1.00
CA GLN A 65 2.23 14.34 1.13
C GLN A 65 2.32 13.07 0.29
N GLU A 66 1.87 11.95 0.84
CA GLU A 66 2.00 10.65 0.18
C GLU A 66 0.71 9.86 0.26
N ILE A 67 0.52 9.00 -0.74
CA ILE A 67 -0.44 7.89 -0.71
C ILE A 67 0.35 6.63 -1.06
N ASP A 68 0.29 5.64 -0.19
CA ASP A 68 1.16 4.46 -0.28
C ASP A 68 0.88 3.61 -1.51
N TYR A 69 -0.38 3.50 -1.91
CA TYR A 69 -0.77 2.60 -2.98
C TYR A 69 -2.08 3.04 -3.62
N ILE A 70 -2.13 3.04 -4.94
CA ILE A 70 -3.34 3.39 -5.70
C ILE A 70 -3.53 2.34 -6.78
N GLU A 71 -4.77 1.83 -6.91
CA GLU A 71 -5.20 1.03 -8.05
C GLU A 71 -6.17 1.85 -8.89
N ASP A 72 -5.87 1.95 -10.17
CA ASP A 72 -6.76 2.57 -11.16
C ASP A 72 -7.49 1.47 -11.92
N THR A 73 -8.80 1.43 -11.77
CA THR A 73 -9.67 0.51 -12.47
C THR A 73 -10.71 1.31 -13.23
N ASN A 74 -10.54 1.41 -14.54
CA ASN A 74 -11.46 2.12 -15.43
C ASN A 74 -11.75 3.57 -14.99
N GLY A 75 -10.73 4.26 -14.53
CA GLY A 75 -10.83 5.66 -14.11
C GLY A 75 -11.23 5.87 -12.65
N MET A 76 -11.70 4.83 -11.95
CA MET A 76 -11.91 4.90 -10.52
C MET A 76 -10.61 4.62 -9.79
N LEU A 77 -10.19 5.53 -8.92
CA LEU A 77 -8.96 5.41 -8.15
C LEU A 77 -9.27 4.88 -6.75
N TYR A 78 -8.67 3.76 -6.42
CA TYR A 78 -8.75 3.18 -5.09
C TYR A 78 -7.43 3.49 -4.39
N ALA A 79 -7.47 4.44 -3.46
CA ALA A 79 -6.29 4.93 -2.76
C ALA A 79 -6.20 4.29 -1.37
N TYR A 80 -5.02 3.80 -1.03
CA TYR A 80 -4.80 3.08 0.23
C TYR A 80 -3.60 3.66 0.95
N GLU A 81 -3.77 3.87 2.25
CA GLU A 81 -2.70 4.14 3.19
C GLU A 81 -2.56 2.95 4.12
N PHE A 82 -1.32 2.55 4.41
CA PHE A 82 -1.03 1.40 5.25
C PHE A 82 -0.48 1.86 6.60
N THR A 83 -0.96 1.24 7.66
CA THR A 83 -0.43 1.50 8.99
C THR A 83 -0.35 0.20 9.79
N TRP A 84 0.76 0.00 10.48
CA TRP A 84 0.91 -1.12 11.40
C TRP A 84 0.11 -0.89 12.68
N ASN A 85 0.09 0.35 13.16
CA ASN A 85 -0.64 0.73 14.36
C ASN A 85 -2.10 1.07 14.01
N GLU A 86 -3.02 0.22 14.45
CA GLU A 86 -4.46 0.37 14.19
C GLU A 86 -5.07 1.62 14.82
N LYS A 87 -4.41 2.21 15.80
CA LYS A 87 -4.87 3.46 16.45
C LYS A 87 -4.44 4.70 15.70
N ARG A 88 -3.50 4.58 14.77
CA ARG A 88 -3.03 5.72 13.99
C ARG A 88 -4.04 6.05 12.91
N LYS A 89 -4.58 7.26 12.95
CA LYS A 89 -5.50 7.77 11.94
C LYS A 89 -4.72 8.45 10.83
N LYS A 90 -5.06 8.14 9.60
CA LYS A 90 -4.51 8.79 8.42
C LYS A 90 -5.62 9.45 7.63
N LYS A 91 -5.33 10.62 7.06
CA LYS A 91 -6.27 11.37 6.24
C LYS A 91 -5.76 11.44 4.81
N LEU A 92 -6.70 11.40 3.88
CA LEU A 92 -6.40 11.65 2.48
C LEU A 92 -5.94 13.10 2.29
N ALA A 93 -4.82 13.27 1.57
CA ALA A 93 -4.34 14.60 1.23
C ALA A 93 -5.38 15.35 0.39
N SER A 94 -5.72 16.58 0.78
CA SER A 94 -6.73 17.37 0.09
C SER A 94 -6.33 17.67 -1.36
N SER A 95 -5.04 17.82 -1.64
CA SER A 95 -4.54 18.01 -3.00
C SER A 95 -4.87 16.84 -3.92
N PHE A 96 -4.88 15.62 -3.39
CA PHE A 96 -5.29 14.45 -4.16
C PHE A 96 -6.78 14.45 -4.44
N SER A 97 -7.61 14.67 -3.43
CA SER A 97 -9.07 14.66 -3.60
C SER A 97 -9.56 15.80 -4.50
N GLN A 98 -8.86 16.93 -4.51
CA GLN A 98 -9.17 18.05 -5.40
C GLN A 98 -8.78 17.76 -6.85
N THR A 99 -7.70 17.03 -7.06
CA THR A 99 -7.21 16.70 -8.41
C THR A 99 -7.97 15.53 -9.02
N TYR A 100 -8.32 14.53 -8.21
CA TYR A 100 -8.96 13.30 -8.66
C TYR A 100 -10.31 13.13 -7.95
N SER A 101 -11.39 13.51 -8.65
CA SER A 101 -12.72 13.49 -8.05
C SER A 101 -13.28 12.06 -7.87
N ASP A 102 -12.95 11.15 -8.78
CA ASP A 102 -13.45 9.77 -8.74
C ASP A 102 -12.47 8.90 -7.98
N HIS A 103 -12.59 8.87 -6.66
CA HIS A 103 -11.70 8.09 -5.80
C HIS A 103 -12.44 7.49 -4.61
N ILE A 104 -11.88 6.42 -4.10
CA ILE A 104 -12.24 5.80 -2.83
C ILE A 104 -10.96 5.71 -2.01
N PHE A 105 -11.02 6.09 -0.74
CA PHE A 105 -9.86 6.06 0.15
C PHE A 105 -10.11 5.13 1.33
N LYS A 106 -9.13 4.27 1.62
CA LYS A 106 -9.16 3.37 2.78
C LYS A 106 -7.81 3.35 3.48
N VAL A 107 -7.86 3.23 4.79
CA VAL A 107 -6.69 2.95 5.62
C VAL A 107 -6.68 1.46 5.95
N VAL A 108 -5.57 0.80 5.63
CA VAL A 108 -5.39 -0.64 5.86
C VAL A 108 -4.48 -0.83 7.07
N ASN A 109 -4.96 -1.56 8.06
CA ASN A 109 -4.25 -1.86 9.30
C ASN A 109 -4.33 -3.35 9.62
N ARG A 110 -3.84 -3.76 10.79
CA ARG A 110 -3.84 -5.16 11.21
C ARG A 110 -5.24 -5.74 11.45
N GLU A 111 -6.24 -4.89 11.67
CA GLU A 111 -7.61 -5.34 11.90
C GLU A 111 -8.38 -5.59 10.62
N ASN A 112 -8.12 -4.82 9.55
CA ASN A 112 -8.91 -4.89 8.32
C ASN A 112 -8.12 -5.35 7.09
N TYR A 113 -6.84 -5.66 7.20
CA TYR A 113 -5.98 -5.97 6.05
C TYR A 113 -6.45 -7.18 5.24
N TYR A 114 -7.10 -8.13 5.88
CA TYR A 114 -7.48 -9.38 5.22
C TYR A 114 -8.42 -9.13 4.04
N GLU A 115 -9.35 -8.21 4.19
CA GLU A 115 -10.23 -7.81 3.10
C GLU A 115 -9.43 -7.22 1.94
N PHE A 116 -8.43 -6.39 2.23
CA PHE A 116 -7.59 -5.78 1.19
C PHE A 116 -6.85 -6.83 0.36
N ILE A 117 -6.36 -7.89 0.97
CA ILE A 117 -5.57 -8.91 0.27
C ILE A 117 -6.41 -10.07 -0.30
N THR A 118 -7.72 -10.09 -0.06
CA THR A 118 -8.58 -11.21 -0.47
C THR A 118 -9.86 -10.80 -1.20
N SER A 119 -10.14 -9.52 -1.35
CA SER A 119 -11.42 -9.07 -1.91
C SER A 119 -11.25 -8.29 -3.20
N LYS A 120 -12.13 -8.57 -4.17
CA LYS A 120 -12.19 -7.79 -5.40
C LYS A 120 -12.71 -6.39 -5.11
N LEU A 121 -12.15 -5.41 -5.82
CA LEU A 121 -12.68 -4.05 -5.82
C LEU A 121 -14.01 -4.03 -6.61
N LYS A 122 -14.96 -3.31 -6.09
CA LYS A 122 -16.28 -3.18 -6.68
C LYS A 122 -16.39 -1.91 -7.50
#